data_918619c0ff31c81c61fa9f5b110c61be
#
_entry.id   918619c0ff31c81c61fa9f5b110c61be
#
_cell.length_a   1.000
_cell.length_b   1.000
_cell.length_c   1.000
_cell.angle_alpha   90.00
_cell.angle_beta   90.00
_cell.angle_gamma   90.00
#
_symmetry.space_group_name_H-M   'P 1'
#
loop_
_entity.id
_entity.type
_entity.pdbx_description
1 polymer ?
#
loop_
_entity_poly.entity_id
_entity_poly.type
_entity_poly.pdbx_seq_one_letter_code
_entity_poly.pdbx_strand_id
1 'polypeptide(L)'
;MKSYMARPLEVERKWYVVDAEGKHLGRLATEIARVLRGKNKVQYTPHVDVGDFVVVVNADRVVVTGRKAEQRVYRRHSGYPGGMKETSYEQMLARKPTEILRKAVYGMMPKSRLARKQFKKLKIYAGPEHPHSAQDPQKLEVK
;
A
#
# COMPACT_ATOMS: atom_id res chain seq x y z
N MET A 1 25.51 26.83 -4.22
CA MET A 1 24.19 26.62 -3.57
C MET A 1 23.98 25.13 -3.35
N LYS A 2 23.66 24.70 -2.13
CA LYS A 2 23.41 23.28 -1.83
C LYS A 2 21.90 23.10 -1.66
N SER A 3 21.31 22.12 -2.36
CA SER A 3 19.91 21.74 -2.15
C SER A 3 19.75 20.95 -0.84
N TYR A 4 18.57 21.05 -0.24
CA TYR A 4 18.26 20.31 0.98
C TYR A 4 18.35 18.78 0.72
N MET A 5 18.94 18.06 1.67
CA MET A 5 19.04 16.61 1.68
C MET A 5 18.58 16.10 3.05
N ALA A 6 17.55 15.26 3.06
CA ALA A 6 17.03 14.69 4.31
C ALA A 6 18.05 13.76 4.96
N ARG A 7 18.17 13.84 6.29
CA ARG A 7 18.99 12.92 7.08
C ARG A 7 18.10 11.86 7.72
N PRO A 8 18.45 10.57 7.63
CA PRO A 8 17.58 9.47 8.11
C PRO A 8 17.20 9.56 9.60
N LEU A 9 18.07 10.14 10.43
CA LEU A 9 17.86 10.27 11.87
C LEU A 9 16.99 11.48 12.25
N GLU A 10 16.88 12.48 11.38
CA GLU A 10 16.12 13.71 11.62
C GLU A 10 14.70 13.64 11.06
N VAL A 11 14.36 12.58 10.34
CA VAL A 11 13.06 12.42 9.70
C VAL A 11 12.02 11.96 10.71
N GLU A 12 11.04 12.81 10.97
CA GLU A 12 9.84 12.42 11.72
C GLU A 12 8.90 11.61 10.84
N ARG A 13 8.47 10.45 11.34
CA ARG A 13 7.52 9.56 10.67
C ARG A 13 6.22 9.54 11.45
N LYS A 14 5.14 9.89 10.76
CA LYS A 14 3.78 9.88 11.30
C LYS A 14 3.07 8.58 10.97
N TRP A 15 2.03 8.29 11.72
CA TRP A 15 1.12 7.19 11.46
C TRP A 15 -0.19 7.72 10.92
N TYR A 16 -0.67 7.10 9.84
CA TYR A 16 -1.94 7.42 9.24
C TYR A 16 -2.83 6.18 9.19
N VAL A 17 -4.13 6.38 9.45
CA VAL A 17 -5.15 5.37 9.22
C VAL A 17 -6.02 5.78 8.05
N VAL A 18 -6.28 4.83 7.16
CA VAL A 18 -7.10 5.00 5.96
C VAL A 18 -8.21 3.97 5.98
N ASP A 19 -9.44 4.42 5.83
CA ASP A 19 -10.57 3.54 5.61
C ASP A 19 -10.71 3.24 4.12
N ALA A 20 -10.69 1.96 3.77
CA ALA A 20 -10.77 1.50 2.39
C ALA A 20 -12.21 1.24 1.93
N GLU A 21 -13.20 1.30 2.85
CA GLU A 21 -14.60 1.04 2.53
C GLU A 21 -15.12 2.00 1.45
N GLY A 22 -15.68 1.43 0.37
CA GLY A 22 -16.23 2.19 -0.75
C GLY A 22 -15.21 2.94 -1.62
N LYS A 23 -13.91 2.82 -1.32
CA LYS A 23 -12.86 3.48 -2.11
C LYS A 23 -12.43 2.64 -3.31
N HIS A 24 -12.13 3.31 -4.41
CA HIS A 24 -11.61 2.66 -5.61
C HIS A 24 -10.18 2.16 -5.40
N LEU A 25 -9.95 0.88 -5.64
CA LEU A 25 -8.66 0.20 -5.41
C LEU A 25 -7.47 0.98 -5.98
N GLY A 26 -7.54 1.41 -7.25
CA GLY A 26 -6.41 2.07 -7.91
C GLY A 26 -6.10 3.45 -7.31
N ARG A 27 -7.12 4.27 -7.07
CA ARG A 27 -6.96 5.60 -6.48
C ARG A 27 -6.43 5.52 -5.05
N LEU A 28 -7.00 4.62 -4.26
CA LEU A 28 -6.54 4.34 -2.90
C LEU A 28 -5.06 3.90 -2.89
N ALA A 29 -4.69 2.96 -3.75
CA ALA A 29 -3.32 2.47 -3.84
C ALA A 29 -2.31 3.55 -4.26
N THR A 30 -2.71 4.48 -5.12
CA THR A 30 -1.87 5.61 -5.56
C THR A 30 -1.55 6.54 -4.39
N GLU A 31 -2.55 6.94 -3.61
CA GLU A 31 -2.35 7.81 -2.45
C GLU A 31 -1.53 7.13 -1.35
N ILE A 32 -1.80 5.85 -1.07
CA ILE A 32 -0.99 5.08 -0.13
C ILE A 32 0.47 5.02 -0.57
N ALA A 33 0.74 4.73 -1.84
CA ALA A 33 2.09 4.68 -2.38
C ALA A 33 2.81 6.04 -2.30
N ARG A 34 2.07 7.14 -2.51
CA ARG A 34 2.57 8.50 -2.38
C ARG A 34 3.04 8.81 -0.96
N VAL A 35 2.23 8.44 0.05
CA VAL A 35 2.54 8.64 1.47
C VAL A 35 3.70 7.74 1.93
N LEU A 36 3.72 6.46 1.53
CA LEU A 36 4.80 5.52 1.86
C LEU A 36 6.16 5.98 1.33
N ARG A 37 6.19 6.60 0.16
CA ARG A 37 7.41 7.18 -0.42
C ARG A 37 7.80 8.52 0.18
N GLY A 38 6.87 9.19 0.86
CA GLY A 38 7.07 10.53 1.41
C GLY A 38 6.98 11.65 0.39
N LYS A 39 6.38 11.41 -0.79
CA LYS A 39 6.20 12.45 -1.83
C LYS A 39 5.24 13.57 -1.43
N ASN A 40 4.48 13.38 -0.37
CA ASN A 40 3.62 14.41 0.23
C ASN A 40 4.39 15.39 1.12
N LYS A 41 5.65 15.11 1.45
CA LYS A 41 6.49 15.95 2.31
C LYS A 41 7.41 16.85 1.49
N VAL A 42 7.59 18.07 1.96
CA VAL A 42 8.55 19.03 1.39
C VAL A 42 10.00 18.48 1.46
N GLN A 43 10.30 17.72 2.51
CA GLN A 43 11.61 17.11 2.77
C GLN A 43 11.92 15.89 1.89
N TYR A 44 11.08 15.60 0.90
CA TYR A 44 11.26 14.43 0.05
C TYR A 44 12.65 14.38 -0.58
N THR A 45 13.37 13.29 -0.33
CA THR A 45 14.68 12.99 -0.91
C THR A 45 14.65 11.58 -1.50
N PRO A 46 14.96 11.37 -2.79
CA PRO A 46 14.76 10.10 -3.48
C PRO A 46 15.50 8.90 -2.88
N HIS A 47 16.68 9.11 -2.28
CA HIS A 47 17.52 8.06 -1.72
C HIS A 47 17.35 7.83 -0.22
N VAL A 48 16.53 8.65 0.44
CA VAL A 48 16.24 8.56 1.88
C VAL A 48 14.79 8.13 2.11
N ASP A 49 14.56 7.28 3.11
CA ASP A 49 13.22 6.89 3.53
C ASP A 49 12.57 7.98 4.39
N VAL A 50 11.83 8.87 3.75
CA VAL A 50 11.11 9.99 4.38
C VAL A 50 9.64 9.68 4.62
N GLY A 51 9.13 8.59 4.06
CA GLY A 51 7.71 8.23 4.10
C GLY A 51 7.19 7.85 5.48
N ASP A 52 5.87 7.91 5.61
CA ASP A 52 5.12 7.65 6.83
C ASP A 52 4.59 6.22 6.89
N PHE A 53 4.10 5.83 8.07
CA PHE A 53 3.39 4.58 8.26
C PHE A 53 1.94 4.73 7.84
N VAL A 54 1.41 3.72 7.16
CA VAL A 54 0.00 3.71 6.74
C VAL A 54 -0.66 2.41 7.22
N VAL A 55 -1.74 2.58 7.96
CA VAL A 55 -2.64 1.51 8.40
C VAL A 55 -3.91 1.59 7.56
N VAL A 56 -4.27 0.51 6.90
CA VAL A 56 -5.51 0.44 6.11
C VAL A 56 -6.47 -0.52 6.79
N VAL A 57 -7.70 -0.08 6.99
CA VAL A 57 -8.80 -0.88 7.54
C VAL A 57 -9.86 -1.12 6.47
N ASN A 58 -10.73 -2.10 6.70
CA ASN A 58 -11.82 -2.49 5.79
C ASN A 58 -11.34 -2.84 4.36
N ALA A 59 -10.19 -3.50 4.25
CA ALA A 59 -9.61 -3.84 2.95
C ALA A 59 -10.45 -4.86 2.15
N ASP A 60 -11.38 -5.56 2.77
CA ASP A 60 -12.35 -6.46 2.14
C ASP A 60 -13.45 -5.72 1.36
N ARG A 61 -13.70 -4.43 1.68
CA ARG A 61 -14.77 -3.60 1.11
C ARG A 61 -14.28 -2.61 0.04
N VAL A 62 -13.11 -2.85 -0.51
CA VAL A 62 -12.56 -2.05 -1.61
C VAL A 62 -13.36 -2.26 -2.88
N VAL A 63 -13.67 -1.18 -3.58
CA VAL A 63 -14.45 -1.21 -4.82
C VAL A 63 -13.54 -1.31 -6.05
N VAL A 64 -13.95 -2.15 -6.98
CA VAL A 64 -13.33 -2.30 -8.30
C VAL A 64 -14.38 -2.01 -9.37
N THR A 65 -14.07 -1.14 -10.32
CA THR A 65 -15.02 -0.68 -11.35
C THR A 65 -15.01 -1.55 -12.60
N GLY A 66 -16.14 -1.54 -13.33
CA GLY A 66 -16.33 -2.27 -14.59
C GLY A 66 -16.27 -3.79 -14.37
N ARG A 67 -15.85 -4.51 -15.41
CA ARG A 67 -15.71 -5.97 -15.37
C ARG A 67 -14.40 -6.48 -14.76
N LYS A 68 -13.65 -5.63 -14.07
CA LYS A 68 -12.35 -6.00 -13.49
C LYS A 68 -12.48 -7.10 -12.42
N ALA A 69 -13.57 -7.14 -11.69
CA ALA A 69 -13.83 -8.16 -10.68
C ALA A 69 -13.89 -9.58 -11.31
N GLU A 70 -14.49 -9.69 -12.50
CA GLU A 70 -14.62 -10.95 -13.23
C GLU A 70 -13.35 -11.32 -14.02
N GLN A 71 -12.73 -10.33 -14.65
CA GLN A 71 -11.64 -10.54 -15.62
C GLN A 71 -10.26 -10.53 -14.99
N ARG A 72 -10.09 -9.95 -13.80
CA ARG A 72 -8.77 -9.80 -13.20
C ARG A 72 -8.27 -11.12 -12.65
N VAL A 73 -7.10 -11.53 -13.15
CA VAL A 73 -6.40 -12.74 -12.71
C VAL A 73 -5.05 -12.39 -12.15
N TYR A 74 -4.74 -12.94 -10.99
CA TYR A 74 -3.43 -12.85 -10.34
C TYR A 74 -2.60 -14.05 -10.69
N ARG A 75 -1.48 -13.82 -11.40
CA ARG A 75 -0.58 -14.88 -11.86
C ARG A 75 0.64 -14.97 -10.96
N ARG A 76 1.05 -16.20 -10.70
CA ARG A 76 2.28 -16.51 -9.99
C ARG A 76 2.95 -17.69 -10.67
N HIS A 77 4.28 -17.61 -10.88
CA HIS A 77 5.07 -18.68 -11.46
C HIS A 77 6.07 -19.22 -10.44
N SER A 78 6.19 -20.53 -10.33
CA SER A 78 7.10 -21.18 -9.37
C SER A 78 8.55 -21.26 -9.84
N GLY A 79 8.81 -20.97 -11.13
CA GLY A 79 10.12 -21.10 -11.76
C GLY A 79 10.35 -22.46 -12.45
N TYR A 80 9.45 -23.42 -12.28
CA TYR A 80 9.53 -24.74 -12.92
C TYR A 80 8.61 -24.83 -14.14
N PRO A 81 8.89 -25.72 -15.11
CA PRO A 81 8.00 -25.99 -16.24
C PRO A 81 6.57 -26.30 -15.76
N GLY A 82 5.56 -25.65 -16.35
CA GLY A 82 4.16 -25.81 -15.93
C GLY A 82 3.80 -25.18 -14.58
N GLY A 83 4.69 -24.40 -13.98
CA GLY A 83 4.51 -23.79 -12.66
C GLY A 83 3.67 -22.51 -12.61
N MET A 84 2.93 -22.17 -13.68
CA MET A 84 2.00 -21.05 -13.69
C MET A 84 0.78 -21.35 -12.83
N LYS A 85 0.51 -20.48 -11.86
CA LYS A 85 -0.71 -20.53 -11.04
C LYS A 85 -1.50 -19.26 -11.22
N GLU A 86 -2.77 -19.42 -11.51
CA GLU A 86 -3.71 -18.33 -11.69
C GLU A 86 -4.75 -18.34 -10.58
N THR A 87 -5.08 -17.17 -10.07
CA THR A 87 -6.10 -16.98 -9.04
C THR A 87 -7.00 -15.82 -9.48
N SER A 88 -8.31 -16.04 -9.58
CA SER A 88 -9.24 -14.98 -9.92
C SER A 88 -9.33 -13.93 -8.79
N TYR A 89 -9.87 -12.75 -9.11
CA TYR A 89 -10.10 -11.70 -8.13
C TYR A 89 -11.01 -12.17 -6.99
N GLU A 90 -12.10 -12.85 -7.31
CA GLU A 90 -13.05 -13.37 -6.33
C GLU A 90 -12.41 -14.40 -5.39
N GLN A 91 -11.63 -15.33 -5.93
CA GLN A 91 -10.89 -16.31 -5.12
C GLN A 91 -9.86 -15.65 -4.21
N MET A 92 -9.20 -14.59 -4.71
CA MET A 92 -8.23 -13.84 -3.90
C MET A 92 -8.94 -13.06 -2.79
N LEU A 93 -10.09 -12.45 -3.08
CA LEU A 93 -10.90 -11.73 -2.11
C LEU A 93 -11.39 -12.67 -0.98
N ALA A 94 -11.87 -13.86 -1.34
CA ALA A 94 -12.35 -14.85 -0.38
C ALA A 94 -11.24 -15.41 0.52
N ARG A 95 -10.05 -15.64 -0.03
CA ARG A 95 -8.93 -16.25 0.72
C ARG A 95 -8.10 -15.24 1.50
N LYS A 96 -7.74 -14.12 0.85
CA LYS A 96 -6.82 -13.11 1.39
C LYS A 96 -7.18 -11.72 0.88
N PRO A 97 -8.21 -11.08 1.42
CA PRO A 97 -8.68 -9.76 0.94
C PRO A 97 -7.59 -8.68 1.01
N THR A 98 -6.71 -8.75 2.00
CA THR A 98 -5.60 -7.79 2.16
C THR A 98 -4.57 -7.84 1.03
N GLU A 99 -4.40 -8.99 0.37
CA GLU A 99 -3.42 -9.15 -0.72
C GLU A 99 -3.79 -8.37 -1.99
N ILE A 100 -5.06 -8.12 -2.22
CA ILE A 100 -5.53 -7.34 -3.37
C ILE A 100 -4.96 -5.93 -3.32
N LEU A 101 -5.15 -5.24 -2.20
CA LEU A 101 -4.62 -3.90 -1.99
C LEU A 101 -3.09 -3.91 -1.89
N ARG A 102 -2.52 -4.89 -1.21
CA ARG A 102 -1.06 -5.07 -1.09
C ARG A 102 -0.39 -5.16 -2.46
N LYS A 103 -0.91 -5.98 -3.36
CA LYS A 103 -0.39 -6.12 -4.73
C LYS A 103 -0.57 -4.86 -5.56
N ALA A 104 -1.70 -4.16 -5.40
CA ALA A 104 -1.94 -2.88 -6.07
C ALA A 104 -0.91 -1.81 -5.66
N VAL A 105 -0.68 -1.64 -4.37
CA VAL A 105 0.32 -0.70 -3.84
C VAL A 105 1.73 -1.10 -4.25
N TYR A 106 2.08 -2.39 -4.13
CA TYR A 106 3.39 -2.89 -4.52
C TYR A 106 3.69 -2.66 -6.01
N GLY A 107 2.68 -2.80 -6.87
CA GLY A 107 2.80 -2.50 -8.30
C GLY A 107 3.12 -1.03 -8.60
N MET A 108 2.69 -0.11 -7.73
CA MET A 108 2.90 1.33 -7.84
C MET A 108 4.18 1.83 -7.15
N MET A 109 4.84 0.96 -6.37
CA MET A 109 6.10 1.26 -5.72
C MET A 109 7.29 0.94 -6.64
N PRO A 110 8.42 1.66 -6.52
CA PRO A 110 9.66 1.31 -7.20
C PRO A 110 10.14 -0.11 -6.83
N LYS A 111 10.93 -0.74 -7.69
CA LYS A 111 11.48 -2.09 -7.46
C LYS A 111 12.88 -2.08 -6.83
N SER A 112 13.14 -1.11 -5.94
CA SER A 112 14.43 -0.92 -5.28
C SER A 112 14.49 -1.50 -3.86
N ARG A 113 15.70 -1.61 -3.31
CA ARG A 113 15.91 -2.01 -1.90
C ARG A 113 15.24 -1.03 -0.94
N LEU A 114 15.32 0.28 -1.24
CA LEU A 114 14.67 1.32 -0.46
C LEU A 114 13.14 1.17 -0.44
N ALA A 115 12.54 0.92 -1.59
CA ALA A 115 11.11 0.73 -1.69
C ALA A 115 10.60 -0.49 -0.90
N ARG A 116 11.38 -1.57 -0.80
CA ARG A 116 11.05 -2.71 0.07
C ARG A 116 11.00 -2.33 1.54
N LYS A 117 11.90 -1.44 2.01
CA LYS A 117 11.86 -0.89 3.37
C LYS A 117 10.64 -0.01 3.58
N GLN A 118 10.34 0.87 2.61
CA GLN A 118 9.14 1.72 2.64
C GLN A 118 7.86 0.91 2.67
N PHE A 119 7.78 -0.17 1.89
CA PHE A 119 6.61 -1.05 1.82
C PHE A 119 6.32 -1.79 3.14
N LYS A 120 7.32 -2.06 3.96
CA LYS A 120 7.13 -2.66 5.29
C LYS A 120 6.32 -1.76 6.25
N LYS A 121 6.24 -0.47 5.98
CA LYS A 121 5.44 0.50 6.75
C LYS A 121 3.95 0.45 6.42
N LEU A 122 3.55 -0.33 5.44
CA LEU A 122 2.14 -0.57 5.10
C LEU A 122 1.60 -1.73 5.93
N LYS A 123 0.53 -1.45 6.69
CA LYS A 123 -0.22 -2.43 7.48
C LYS A 123 -1.65 -2.46 6.96
N ILE A 124 -2.13 -3.62 6.56
CA ILE A 124 -3.46 -3.78 5.94
C ILE A 124 -4.26 -4.79 6.76
N TYR A 125 -5.47 -4.39 7.12
CA TYR A 125 -6.44 -5.20 7.87
C TYR A 125 -7.74 -5.32 7.08
N ALA A 126 -8.31 -6.52 7.07
CA ALA A 126 -9.56 -6.79 6.37
C ALA A 126 -10.76 -6.11 7.08
N GLY A 127 -10.80 -6.17 8.39
CA GLY A 127 -11.85 -5.59 9.22
C GLY A 127 -11.60 -4.14 9.65
N PRO A 128 -12.50 -3.59 10.49
CA PRO A 128 -12.42 -2.21 10.97
C PRO A 128 -11.39 -2.02 12.09
N GLU A 129 -10.96 -3.09 12.74
CA GLU A 129 -10.07 -3.02 13.89
C GLU A 129 -8.59 -3.15 13.49
N HIS A 130 -7.74 -2.43 14.21
CA HIS A 130 -6.29 -2.50 14.06
C HIS A 130 -5.58 -2.43 15.42
N PRO A 131 -4.43 -3.08 15.61
CA PRO A 131 -3.71 -3.11 16.89
C PRO A 131 -2.81 -1.89 17.13
N HIS A 132 -2.92 -0.83 16.31
CA HIS A 132 -2.03 0.34 16.32
C HIS A 132 -2.60 1.56 17.05
N SER A 133 -3.46 1.37 18.04
CA SER A 133 -4.02 2.48 18.85
C SER A 133 -2.95 3.24 19.63
N ALA A 134 -1.92 2.53 20.12
CA ALA A 134 -0.81 3.14 20.86
C ALA A 134 0.04 4.12 20.04
N GLN A 135 0.02 4.02 18.72
CA GLN A 135 0.74 4.92 17.82
C GLN A 135 -0.06 6.19 17.46
N ASP A 136 -1.29 6.31 17.93
CA ASP A 136 -2.21 7.42 17.67
C ASP A 136 -2.27 7.82 16.18
N PRO A 137 -2.73 6.91 15.29
CA PRO A 137 -2.71 7.17 13.87
C PRO A 137 -3.74 8.25 13.48
N GLN A 138 -3.28 9.24 12.72
CA GLN A 138 -4.12 10.31 12.21
C GLN A 138 -4.97 9.82 11.03
N LYS A 139 -6.22 10.24 10.94
CA LYS A 139 -7.07 9.94 9.79
C LYS A 139 -6.52 10.60 8.52
N LEU A 140 -6.32 9.81 7.47
CA LEU A 140 -5.98 10.30 6.14
C LEU A 140 -7.19 10.16 5.23
N GLU A 141 -7.73 11.27 4.78
CA GLU A 141 -8.81 11.27 3.79
C GLU A 141 -8.23 11.08 2.39
N VAL A 142 -8.68 10.02 1.72
CA VAL A 142 -8.36 9.74 0.33
C VAL A 142 -9.60 10.07 -0.51
N LYS A 143 -9.41 10.92 -1.51
CA LYS A 143 -10.48 11.32 -2.45
C LYS A 143 -10.77 10.24 -3.50
#